data_55d4cd295771ae65ee30a48e985321cd
#
_entry.id   55d4cd295771ae65ee30a48e985321cd
#
_cell.length_a   1.000
_cell.length_b   1.000
_cell.length_c   1.000
_cell.angle_alpha   90.00
_cell.angle_beta   90.00
_cell.angle_gamma   90.00
#
_symmetry.space_group_name_H-M   'P 1'
#
loop_
_entity.id
_entity.type
_entity.pdbx_description
1 polymer ?
#
loop_
_entity_poly.entity_id
_entity_poly.type
_entity_poly.pdbx_seq_one_letter_code
_entity_poly.pdbx_strand_id
1 'polypeptide(L)'
;MFDFSIVTNWIHELLLSIMPEGLAIFIECVAVGVCLVALYAILAIILIYMERKVCGFFQCRLGPNRVGKWGSIQVVCDVLKMMTKEIFMPKGADHFLYNLAPFMVIIASFLTFACIPFNKGAAILDFNVGVFFLLAASSIGVVGILLAGWGSNNKFSLIGAMRSEERRVGKECRSRWSPYH
;
A
#
# COMPACT_ATOMS: atom_id res chain seq x y z
N MET A 1 -2.33 29.02 -10.08
CA MET A 1 -3.02 27.79 -9.73
C MET A 1 -3.07 26.97 -11.01
N PHE A 2 -2.32 25.89 -11.12
CA PHE A 2 -2.28 25.09 -12.35
C PHE A 2 -3.59 24.31 -12.43
N ASP A 3 -4.42 24.63 -13.41
CA ASP A 3 -5.65 23.86 -13.69
C ASP A 3 -5.29 22.57 -14.42
N PHE A 4 -5.22 21.50 -13.69
CA PHE A 4 -5.00 20.17 -14.24
C PHE A 4 -6.08 19.75 -15.23
N SER A 5 -7.26 20.33 -15.17
CA SER A 5 -8.37 20.10 -16.09
C SER A 5 -8.03 20.42 -17.55
N ILE A 6 -7.18 21.39 -17.81
CA ILE A 6 -6.76 21.77 -19.17
C ILE A 6 -5.90 20.66 -19.79
N VAL A 7 -4.99 20.09 -19.01
CA VAL A 7 -4.10 19.01 -19.48
C VAL A 7 -4.87 17.72 -19.72
N THR A 8 -5.78 17.38 -18.80
CA THR A 8 -6.61 16.17 -18.94
C THR A 8 -7.56 16.27 -20.12
N ASN A 9 -8.21 17.42 -20.34
CA ASN A 9 -9.09 17.62 -21.48
C ASN A 9 -8.32 17.60 -22.82
N TRP A 10 -7.14 18.19 -22.87
CA TRP A 10 -6.30 18.14 -24.06
C TRP A 10 -5.85 16.71 -24.42
N ILE A 11 -5.47 15.91 -23.42
CA ILE A 11 -5.13 14.50 -23.61
C ILE A 11 -6.35 13.71 -24.08
N HIS A 12 -7.51 13.97 -23.49
CA HIS A 12 -8.76 13.31 -23.86
C HIS A 12 -9.16 13.59 -25.31
N GLU A 13 -9.14 14.86 -25.75
CA GLU A 13 -9.41 15.23 -27.14
C GLU A 13 -8.42 14.61 -28.13
N LEU A 14 -7.16 14.52 -27.75
CA LEU A 14 -6.10 13.91 -28.57
C LEU A 14 -6.30 12.40 -28.73
N LEU A 15 -6.71 11.71 -27.67
CA LEU A 15 -7.03 10.28 -27.70
C LEU A 15 -8.31 9.99 -28.50
N LEU A 16 -9.34 10.83 -28.38
CA LEU A 16 -10.59 10.70 -29.15
C LEU A 16 -10.37 10.88 -30.64
N SER A 17 -9.35 11.63 -31.07
CA SER A 17 -9.03 11.80 -32.50
C SER A 17 -8.44 10.54 -33.14
N ILE A 18 -7.90 9.60 -32.33
CA ILE A 18 -7.16 8.42 -32.80
C ILE A 18 -7.94 7.11 -32.56
N MET A 19 -8.74 7.06 -31.49
CA MET A 19 -9.38 5.83 -31.00
C MET A 19 -10.85 6.01 -30.65
N PRO A 20 -11.66 4.91 -30.63
CA PRO A 20 -13.03 4.97 -30.15
C PRO A 20 -13.09 5.31 -28.67
N GLU A 21 -14.12 6.04 -28.28
CA GLU A 21 -14.31 6.64 -26.93
C GLU A 21 -14.07 5.66 -25.77
N GLY A 22 -14.54 4.43 -25.86
CA GLY A 22 -14.35 3.42 -24.81
C GLY A 22 -12.89 3.01 -24.57
N LEU A 23 -12.08 2.96 -25.66
CA LEU A 23 -10.65 2.66 -25.57
C LEU A 23 -9.87 3.86 -25.02
N ALA A 24 -10.25 5.08 -25.38
CA ALA A 24 -9.62 6.28 -24.87
C ALA A 24 -9.78 6.39 -23.34
N ILE A 25 -10.99 6.20 -22.83
CA ILE A 25 -11.27 6.22 -21.39
C ILE A 25 -10.48 5.11 -20.66
N PHE A 26 -10.41 3.91 -21.23
CA PHE A 26 -9.65 2.82 -20.62
C PHE A 26 -8.15 3.15 -20.49
N ILE A 27 -7.55 3.71 -21.56
CA ILE A 27 -6.13 4.12 -21.54
C ILE A 27 -5.88 5.23 -20.53
N GLU A 28 -6.78 6.21 -20.43
CA GLU A 28 -6.70 7.29 -19.42
C GLU A 28 -6.75 6.73 -18.01
N CYS A 29 -7.69 5.83 -17.72
CA CYS A 29 -7.78 5.19 -16.42
C CYS A 29 -6.50 4.41 -16.06
N VAL A 30 -5.93 3.68 -17.02
CA VAL A 30 -4.66 2.96 -16.82
C VAL A 30 -3.51 3.93 -16.60
N ALA A 31 -3.43 5.01 -17.38
CA ALA A 31 -2.38 6.01 -17.23
C ALA A 31 -2.43 6.71 -15.87
N VAL A 32 -3.62 7.11 -15.42
CA VAL A 32 -3.82 7.67 -14.07
C VAL A 32 -3.44 6.66 -13.00
N GLY A 33 -3.83 5.40 -13.15
CA GLY A 33 -3.44 4.33 -12.24
C GLY A 33 -1.93 4.16 -12.12
N VAL A 34 -1.22 4.15 -13.25
CA VAL A 34 0.26 4.05 -13.29
C VAL A 34 0.90 5.27 -12.62
N CYS A 35 0.40 6.47 -12.88
CA CYS A 35 0.90 7.70 -12.23
C CYS A 35 0.72 7.65 -10.71
N LEU A 36 -0.43 7.18 -10.23
CA LEU A 36 -0.69 7.03 -8.80
C LEU A 36 0.25 6.01 -8.16
N VAL A 37 0.47 4.87 -8.81
CA VAL A 37 1.41 3.84 -8.32
C VAL A 37 2.83 4.39 -8.26
N ALA A 38 3.27 5.12 -9.29
CA ALA A 38 4.59 5.75 -9.32
C ALA A 38 4.77 6.78 -8.19
N LEU A 39 3.78 7.63 -7.98
CA LEU A 39 3.78 8.62 -6.89
C LEU A 39 3.85 7.92 -5.52
N TYR A 40 3.06 6.86 -5.35
CA TYR A 40 3.06 6.07 -4.13
C TYR A 40 4.42 5.41 -3.88
N ALA A 41 5.04 4.86 -4.92
CA ALA A 41 6.37 4.26 -4.82
C ALA A 41 7.45 5.28 -4.40
N ILE A 42 7.40 6.50 -4.95
CA ILE A 42 8.33 7.57 -4.58
C ILE A 42 8.14 7.96 -3.11
N LEU A 43 6.89 8.15 -2.68
CA LEU A 43 6.58 8.47 -1.29
C LEU A 43 7.04 7.36 -0.35
N ALA A 44 6.84 6.09 -0.70
CA ALA A 44 7.28 4.95 0.07
C ALA A 44 8.81 4.94 0.25
N ILE A 45 9.57 5.20 -0.82
CA ILE A 45 11.04 5.30 -0.76
C ILE A 45 11.48 6.38 0.23
N ILE A 46 10.86 7.55 0.18
CA ILE A 46 11.18 8.68 1.07
C ILE A 46 10.85 8.32 2.52
N LEU A 47 9.67 7.77 2.76
CA LEU A 47 9.21 7.42 4.11
C LEU A 47 10.09 6.31 4.74
N ILE A 48 10.43 5.27 3.99
CA ILE A 48 11.31 4.20 4.47
C ILE A 48 12.72 4.74 4.79
N TYR A 49 13.23 5.66 3.97
CA TYR A 49 14.50 6.31 4.26
C TYR A 49 14.44 7.10 5.57
N MET A 50 13.40 7.90 5.74
CA MET A 50 13.20 8.69 6.96
C MET A 50 13.05 7.80 8.19
N GLU A 51 12.24 6.75 8.11
CA GLU A 51 12.06 5.78 9.20
C GLU A 51 13.39 5.20 9.65
N ARG A 52 14.21 4.71 8.73
CA ARG A 52 15.54 4.14 9.05
C ARG A 52 16.49 5.15 9.67
N LYS A 53 16.46 6.41 9.24
CA LYS A 53 17.28 7.49 9.82
C LYS A 53 16.84 7.83 11.23
N VAL A 54 15.54 8.03 11.41
CA VAL A 54 14.96 8.37 12.71
C VAL A 54 15.19 7.25 13.73
N CYS A 55 14.92 6.01 13.36
CA CYS A 55 15.21 4.86 14.21
C CYS A 55 16.70 4.74 14.55
N GLY A 56 17.59 5.05 13.60
CA GLY A 56 19.03 5.10 13.85
C GLY A 56 19.38 6.11 14.94
N PHE A 57 18.84 7.32 14.87
CA PHE A 57 19.09 8.36 15.87
C PHE A 57 18.58 7.97 17.26
N PHE A 58 17.39 7.39 17.35
CA PHE A 58 16.89 6.89 18.65
C PHE A 58 17.73 5.77 19.26
N GLN A 59 18.39 5.00 18.42
CA GLN A 59 19.29 3.92 18.84
C GLN A 59 20.75 4.37 18.99
N CYS A 60 21.03 5.68 18.97
CA CYS A 60 22.38 6.25 19.04
C CYS A 60 23.35 5.66 18.01
N ARG A 61 22.85 5.31 16.80
CA ARG A 61 23.67 4.82 15.68
C ARG A 61 23.41 5.62 14.42
N LEU A 62 24.40 5.62 13.53
CA LEU A 62 24.23 6.18 12.19
C LEU A 62 23.33 5.24 11.38
N GLY A 63 22.20 5.75 10.88
CA GLY A 63 21.39 5.02 9.90
C GLY A 63 22.16 4.77 8.60
N PRO A 64 21.47 4.40 7.50
CA PRO A 64 22.10 4.15 6.21
C PRO A 64 22.98 5.33 5.80
N ASN A 65 24.27 5.10 5.48
CA ASN A 65 25.22 6.18 5.19
C ASN A 65 26.20 5.87 4.05
N ARG A 66 26.29 4.61 3.59
CA ARG A 66 27.36 4.19 2.67
C ARG A 66 27.00 4.27 1.19
N VAL A 67 25.75 4.10 0.82
CA VAL A 67 25.30 4.04 -0.58
C VAL A 67 24.66 5.36 -0.96
N GLY A 68 25.33 6.13 -1.82
CA GLY A 68 24.91 7.48 -2.20
C GLY A 68 25.18 8.53 -1.11
N LYS A 69 24.85 9.77 -1.42
CA LYS A 69 25.04 10.88 -0.49
C LYS A 69 24.12 10.66 0.72
N TRP A 70 24.71 10.39 1.89
CA TRP A 70 24.01 10.16 3.15
C TRP A 70 23.14 8.88 3.19
N GLY A 71 23.38 7.93 2.27
CA GLY A 71 22.66 6.67 2.21
C GLY A 71 21.30 6.75 1.53
N SER A 72 21.03 7.80 0.73
CA SER A 72 19.72 8.01 0.07
C SER A 72 19.39 6.92 -0.95
N ILE A 73 20.38 6.35 -1.63
CA ILE A 73 20.18 5.33 -2.67
C ILE A 73 20.02 3.93 -2.06
N GLN A 74 20.29 3.75 -0.77
CA GLN A 74 20.19 2.43 -0.12
C GLN A 74 18.81 1.80 -0.27
N VAL A 75 17.73 2.58 -0.15
CA VAL A 75 16.36 2.08 -0.26
C VAL A 75 16.07 1.57 -1.67
N VAL A 76 16.57 2.25 -2.69
CA VAL A 76 16.43 1.82 -4.09
C VAL A 76 17.16 0.49 -4.33
N CYS A 77 18.37 0.36 -3.81
CA CYS A 77 19.12 -0.90 -3.87
C CYS A 77 18.38 -2.04 -3.16
N ASP A 78 17.74 -1.76 -2.02
CA ASP A 78 16.94 -2.74 -1.29
C ASP A 78 15.72 -3.20 -2.10
N VAL A 79 15.03 -2.28 -2.77
CA VAL A 79 13.90 -2.61 -3.66
C VAL A 79 14.37 -3.49 -4.81
N LEU A 80 15.45 -3.11 -5.50
CA LEU A 80 16.03 -3.92 -6.59
C LEU A 80 16.42 -5.31 -6.10
N LYS A 81 17.04 -5.41 -4.94
CA LYS A 81 17.40 -6.68 -4.32
C LYS A 81 16.17 -7.54 -4.04
N MET A 82 15.08 -6.94 -3.56
CA MET A 82 13.84 -7.68 -3.31
C MET A 82 13.20 -8.18 -4.61
N MET A 83 13.26 -7.41 -5.69
CA MET A 83 12.72 -7.84 -6.99
C MET A 83 13.53 -8.95 -7.65
N THR A 84 14.83 -9.06 -7.35
CA THR A 84 15.70 -10.12 -7.89
C THR A 84 15.71 -11.41 -7.05
N LYS A 85 15.07 -11.40 -5.87
CA LYS A 85 14.98 -12.59 -5.03
C LYS A 85 13.98 -13.61 -5.59
N GLU A 86 14.31 -14.87 -5.40
CA GLU A 86 13.39 -15.99 -5.73
C GLU A 86 12.16 -15.97 -4.83
N ILE A 87 11.01 -16.27 -5.42
CA ILE A 87 9.77 -16.44 -4.69
C ILE A 87 9.77 -17.86 -4.09
N PHE A 88 10.00 -17.95 -2.79
CA PHE A 88 9.98 -19.21 -2.07
C PHE A 88 8.60 -19.46 -1.47
N MET A 89 8.00 -20.60 -1.82
CA MET A 89 6.76 -21.07 -1.22
C MET A 89 7.01 -22.35 -0.42
N PRO A 90 6.51 -22.45 0.82
CA PRO A 90 6.57 -23.68 1.59
C PRO A 90 5.78 -24.80 0.90
N LYS A 91 6.31 -26.04 0.92
CA LYS A 91 5.67 -27.18 0.24
C LYS A 91 4.26 -27.52 0.76
N GLY A 92 3.95 -27.16 1.99
CA GLY A 92 2.65 -27.40 2.60
C GLY A 92 1.66 -26.22 2.51
N ALA A 93 2.04 -25.11 1.88
CA ALA A 93 1.19 -23.94 1.75
C ALA A 93 0.16 -24.11 0.63
N ASP A 94 -1.02 -23.51 0.81
CA ASP A 94 -2.00 -23.39 -0.26
C ASP A 94 -1.55 -22.32 -1.24
N HIS A 95 -1.17 -22.73 -2.45
CA HIS A 95 -0.61 -21.85 -3.47
C HIS A 95 -1.54 -20.72 -3.87
N PHE A 96 -2.83 -20.98 -3.95
CA PHE A 96 -3.81 -19.99 -4.35
C PHE A 96 -4.00 -18.90 -3.27
N LEU A 97 -4.24 -19.31 -2.05
CA LEU A 97 -4.46 -18.39 -0.93
C LEU A 97 -3.19 -17.60 -0.59
N TYR A 98 -2.04 -18.27 -0.65
CA TYR A 98 -0.74 -17.64 -0.38
C TYR A 98 -0.43 -16.51 -1.36
N ASN A 99 -0.70 -16.73 -2.65
CA ASN A 99 -0.50 -15.69 -3.67
C ASN A 99 -1.58 -14.61 -3.64
N LEU A 100 -2.83 -14.96 -3.34
CA LEU A 100 -3.94 -14.01 -3.32
C LEU A 100 -3.81 -12.98 -2.19
N ALA A 101 -3.30 -13.40 -1.03
CA ALA A 101 -3.23 -12.59 0.17
C ALA A 101 -2.52 -11.23 -0.02
N PRO A 102 -1.29 -11.14 -0.56
CA PRO A 102 -0.63 -9.87 -0.76
C PRO A 102 -1.37 -8.96 -1.75
N PHE A 103 -2.01 -9.54 -2.78
CA PHE A 103 -2.84 -8.74 -3.70
C PHE A 103 -4.02 -8.11 -2.99
N MET A 104 -4.69 -8.82 -2.10
CA MET A 104 -5.81 -8.27 -1.32
C MET A 104 -5.37 -7.10 -0.45
N VAL A 105 -4.21 -7.18 0.18
CA VAL A 105 -3.66 -6.09 1.01
C VAL A 105 -3.31 -4.87 0.16
N ILE A 106 -2.71 -5.08 -1.02
CA ILE A 106 -2.35 -4.00 -1.93
C ILE A 106 -3.61 -3.33 -2.48
N ILE A 107 -4.60 -4.10 -2.93
CA ILE A 107 -5.88 -3.58 -3.43
C ILE A 107 -6.57 -2.73 -2.36
N ALA A 108 -6.62 -3.21 -1.12
CA ALA A 108 -7.19 -2.45 0.00
C ALA A 108 -6.50 -1.09 0.18
N SER A 109 -5.16 -1.07 0.10
CA SER A 109 -4.38 0.17 0.20
C SER A 109 -4.71 1.15 -0.93
N PHE A 110 -4.82 0.69 -2.17
CA PHE A 110 -5.19 1.56 -3.30
C PHE A 110 -6.63 2.07 -3.21
N LEU A 111 -7.57 1.24 -2.76
CA LEU A 111 -8.96 1.65 -2.57
C LEU A 111 -9.09 2.77 -1.53
N THR A 112 -8.28 2.74 -0.47
CA THR A 112 -8.30 3.82 0.52
C THR A 112 -7.80 5.14 -0.06
N PHE A 113 -6.81 5.11 -0.97
CA PHE A 113 -6.32 6.31 -1.65
C PHE A 113 -7.33 6.93 -2.62
N ALA A 114 -8.22 6.14 -3.20
CA ALA A 114 -9.23 6.63 -4.14
C ALA A 114 -10.21 7.64 -3.50
N CYS A 115 -10.39 7.57 -2.17
CA CYS A 115 -11.24 8.48 -1.42
C CYS A 115 -10.56 9.74 -0.90
N ILE A 116 -9.23 9.83 -0.98
CA ILE A 116 -8.49 10.97 -0.44
C ILE A 116 -8.50 12.11 -1.46
N PRO A 117 -9.08 13.27 -1.14
CA PRO A 117 -9.05 14.41 -2.05
C PRO A 117 -7.63 15.00 -2.06
N PHE A 118 -6.99 15.02 -3.21
CA PHE A 118 -5.67 15.63 -3.38
C PHE A 118 -5.75 17.14 -3.54
N ASN A 119 -6.86 17.66 -4.06
CA ASN A 119 -7.08 19.11 -4.23
C ASN A 119 -8.59 19.41 -4.23
N LYS A 120 -8.95 20.69 -4.10
CA LYS A 120 -10.34 21.13 -4.28
C LYS A 120 -10.80 20.82 -5.72
N GLY A 121 -11.72 19.86 -5.86
CA GLY A 121 -12.21 19.41 -7.15
C GLY A 121 -11.42 18.28 -7.83
N ALA A 122 -10.34 17.78 -7.20
CA ALA A 122 -9.57 16.64 -7.69
C ALA A 122 -9.70 15.45 -6.72
N ALA A 123 -10.93 15.04 -6.46
CA ALA A 123 -11.24 13.76 -5.83
C ALA A 123 -11.51 12.75 -6.95
N ILE A 124 -10.90 11.57 -6.86
CA ILE A 124 -11.12 10.49 -7.84
C ILE A 124 -12.56 9.97 -7.70
N LEU A 125 -13.01 9.83 -6.46
CA LEU A 125 -14.35 9.39 -6.12
C LEU A 125 -14.93 10.32 -5.05
N ASP A 126 -15.98 11.04 -5.40
CA ASP A 126 -16.72 11.88 -4.46
C ASP A 126 -17.96 11.13 -3.98
N PHE A 127 -17.82 10.52 -2.81
CA PHE A 127 -18.92 9.81 -2.16
C PHE A 127 -19.49 10.61 -1.01
N ASN A 128 -20.81 10.72 -0.93
CA ASN A 128 -21.49 11.29 0.24
C ASN A 128 -21.14 10.55 1.55
N VAL A 129 -20.66 9.30 1.47
CA VAL A 129 -20.33 8.43 2.60
C VAL A 129 -18.88 7.98 2.53
N GLY A 130 -17.96 8.87 2.15
CA GLY A 130 -16.54 8.57 1.92
C GLY A 130 -15.82 7.95 3.13
N VAL A 131 -16.12 8.39 4.35
CA VAL A 131 -15.55 7.82 5.57
C VAL A 131 -15.96 6.36 5.76
N PHE A 132 -17.21 6.03 5.49
CA PHE A 132 -17.68 4.65 5.59
C PHE A 132 -17.02 3.74 4.54
N PHE A 133 -16.84 4.23 3.33
CA PHE A 133 -16.08 3.53 2.29
C PHE A 133 -14.62 3.29 2.70
N LEU A 134 -13.98 4.27 3.34
CA LEU A 134 -12.62 4.16 3.86
C LEU A 134 -12.50 3.03 4.89
N LEU A 135 -13.44 2.94 5.82
CA LEU A 135 -13.50 1.87 6.81
C LEU A 135 -13.75 0.50 6.16
N ALA A 136 -14.67 0.44 5.19
CA ALA A 136 -14.96 -0.78 4.45
C ALA A 136 -13.73 -1.26 3.64
N ALA A 137 -13.07 -0.35 2.92
CA ALA A 137 -11.87 -0.66 2.15
C ALA A 137 -10.72 -1.16 3.06
N SER A 138 -10.52 -0.55 4.22
CA SER A 138 -9.50 -0.99 5.18
C SER A 138 -9.76 -2.40 5.71
N SER A 139 -11.02 -2.81 5.84
CA SER A 139 -11.38 -4.15 6.30
C SER A 139 -11.01 -5.26 5.30
N ILE A 140 -10.94 -4.95 3.99
CA ILE A 140 -10.45 -5.90 2.97
C ILE A 140 -8.98 -6.26 3.23
N GLY A 141 -8.17 -5.29 3.67
CA GLY A 141 -6.78 -5.53 4.04
C GLY A 141 -6.62 -6.52 5.19
N VAL A 142 -7.55 -6.49 6.13
CA VAL A 142 -7.64 -7.45 7.24
C VAL A 142 -7.83 -8.86 6.74
N VAL A 143 -8.79 -9.05 5.84
CA VAL A 143 -9.04 -10.35 5.21
C VAL A 143 -7.78 -10.85 4.51
N GLY A 144 -7.04 -9.96 3.83
CA GLY A 144 -5.76 -10.31 3.20
C GLY A 144 -4.72 -10.83 4.19
N ILE A 145 -4.58 -10.20 5.36
CA ILE A 145 -3.64 -10.66 6.40
C ILE A 145 -4.05 -12.04 6.98
N LEU A 146 -5.35 -12.24 7.22
CA LEU A 146 -5.87 -13.52 7.69
C LEU A 146 -5.66 -14.63 6.65
N LEU A 147 -5.90 -14.34 5.37
CA LEU A 147 -5.64 -15.28 4.28
C LEU A 147 -4.15 -15.64 4.16
N ALA A 148 -3.25 -14.67 4.37
CA ALA A 148 -1.80 -14.93 4.38
C ALA A 148 -1.42 -15.89 5.53
N GLY A 149 -1.97 -15.65 6.72
CA GLY A 149 -1.76 -16.52 7.88
C GLY A 149 -2.28 -17.94 7.66
N TRP A 150 -3.47 -18.05 7.09
CA TRP A 150 -4.10 -19.33 6.78
C TRP A 150 -3.38 -20.07 5.66
N GLY A 151 -3.13 -19.40 4.54
CA GLY A 151 -2.50 -19.99 3.35
C GLY A 151 -1.08 -20.47 3.57
N SER A 152 -0.35 -19.95 4.57
CA SER A 152 1.01 -20.38 4.92
C SER A 152 1.06 -21.76 5.58
N ASN A 153 -0.07 -22.33 5.98
CA ASN A 153 -0.19 -23.61 6.70
C ASN A 153 0.75 -23.73 7.90
N ASN A 154 0.97 -22.63 8.60
CA ASN A 154 1.79 -22.56 9.80
C ASN A 154 0.98 -21.97 10.95
N LYS A 155 0.84 -22.76 12.03
CA LYS A 155 0.09 -22.35 13.22
C LYS A 155 0.55 -21.03 13.83
N PHE A 156 1.85 -20.76 13.82
CA PHE A 156 2.39 -19.50 14.35
C PHE A 156 2.08 -18.30 13.47
N SER A 157 2.06 -18.50 12.15
CA SER A 157 1.65 -17.47 11.20
C SER A 157 0.18 -17.11 11.37
N LEU A 158 -0.68 -18.12 11.54
CA LEU A 158 -2.11 -17.92 11.76
C LEU A 158 -2.38 -17.16 13.08
N ILE A 159 -1.73 -17.57 14.17
CA ILE A 159 -1.85 -16.86 15.47
C ILE A 159 -1.32 -15.42 15.34
N GLY A 160 -0.22 -15.21 14.61
CA GLY A 160 0.32 -13.89 14.33
C GLY A 160 -0.64 -12.99 13.56
N ALA A 161 -1.33 -13.53 12.55
CA ALA A 161 -2.34 -12.83 11.77
C ALA A 161 -3.55 -12.44 12.65
N MET A 162 -4.05 -13.34 13.47
CA MET A 162 -5.14 -13.06 14.41
C MET A 162 -4.75 -12.00 15.43
N ARG A 163 -3.53 -12.05 15.96
CA ARG A 163 -3.05 -11.04 16.91
C ARG A 163 -2.90 -9.65 16.28
N SER A 164 -2.52 -9.59 15.01
CA SER A 164 -2.47 -8.31 14.27
C SER A 164 -3.85 -7.70 14.17
N GLU A 165 -4.85 -8.54 14.01
CA GLU A 165 -6.23 -8.12 13.91
C GLU A 165 -6.79 -7.63 15.23
N GLU A 166 -6.56 -8.32 16.32
CA GLU A 166 -6.92 -7.87 17.66
C GLU A 166 -6.35 -6.50 18.00
N ARG A 167 -5.16 -6.19 17.48
CA ARG A 167 -4.57 -4.85 17.63
C ARG A 167 -5.27 -3.76 16.83
N ARG A 168 -5.90 -4.13 15.72
CA ARG A 168 -6.63 -3.18 14.88
C ARG A 168 -8.01 -2.85 15.43
N VAL A 169 -8.74 -3.87 15.86
CA VAL A 169 -10.09 -3.74 16.40
C VAL A 169 -10.12 -2.94 17.68
N GLY A 170 -9.04 -2.87 18.39
CA GLY A 170 -8.88 -2.03 19.55
C GLY A 170 -7.91 -2.66 20.52
N LYS A 171 -6.98 -1.89 20.96
CA LYS A 171 -6.30 -2.15 22.21
C LYS A 171 -7.28 -1.91 23.34
N GLU A 172 -8.27 -2.72 23.43
CA GLU A 172 -8.86 -2.88 24.73
C GLU A 172 -7.76 -3.38 25.62
N CYS A 173 -7.29 -2.48 26.45
CA CYS A 173 -6.30 -2.77 27.47
C CYS A 173 -6.89 -3.69 28.51
N ARG A 174 -7.29 -4.82 28.02
CA ARG A 174 -7.66 -5.89 28.85
C ARG A 174 -6.50 -6.53 29.54
N SER A 175 -5.37 -6.03 29.15
CA SER A 175 -4.19 -6.46 29.84
C SER A 175 -4.07 -6.01 31.22
N ARG A 176 -5.01 -5.17 31.64
CA ARG A 176 -4.97 -4.92 32.83
C ARG A 176 -5.21 -5.95 33.57
N TRP A 177 -4.46 -6.14 34.20
CA TRP A 177 -4.88 -6.42 35.46
C TRP A 177 -5.52 -7.75 35.64
N SER A 178 -4.78 -8.79 35.36
CA SER A 178 -4.87 -9.95 36.22
C SER A 178 -4.68 -9.42 37.66
N PRO A 179 -5.65 -9.50 38.51
CA PRO A 179 -5.48 -9.11 39.92
C PRO A 179 -4.58 -10.05 40.70
N TYR A 180 -3.90 -10.94 40.02
CA TYR A 180 -3.00 -11.92 40.57
C TYR A 180 -1.59 -11.75 40.05
N HIS A 181 -1.07 -10.59 40.23
CA HIS A 181 0.36 -10.34 40.24
C HIS A 181 0.79 -9.82 41.57
#